data_5a5f01180467a87f42fa7023778ae7bb
#
_entry.id   5a5f01180467a87f42fa7023778ae7bb
#
_cell.length_a   1.000
_cell.length_b   1.000
_cell.length_c   1.000
_cell.angle_alpha   90.00
_cell.angle_beta   90.00
_cell.angle_gamma   90.00
#
_symmetry.space_group_name_H-M   'P 1'
#
loop_
_entity.id
_entity.type
_entity.pdbx_description
1 polymer ?
#
loop_
_entity_poly.entity_id
_entity_poly.type
_entity_poly.pdbx_seq_one_letter_code
_entity_poly.pdbx_strand_id
1 'polypeptide(L)'
;DASSGIVKGNGGSLQLQDASGQVLSSSTQQHIIRLGKNVAKGTYDYRLTSGVNNDGLYIGYGLTQLDLLTSGTDALELDANGKTGNAADMSARITGTGDLAFNSQKDETVSLSNQNNDYTGVTDIRGGNVLMNSDSALGQTSEIRLATDTRLDMNGHSQTAGKLNGAAGSVLNINGGNLTLTEGGVSAGILSGNGALNVSGGVLDITGASSALTATTTVGEKATVKVHDNDALGTGTVNTAGTLILGKTDSPVMLASSQVNITENG
;
A
#
# COMPACT_ATOMS: atom_id res chain seq x y z
N ASP A 1 26.09 22.44 13.30
CA ASP A 1 24.99 23.42 13.17
C ASP A 1 25.47 24.83 13.49
N ALA A 2 25.41 25.72 12.51
CA ALA A 2 25.54 27.15 12.76
C ALA A 2 24.11 27.68 13.02
N SER A 3 23.78 27.90 14.27
CA SER A 3 22.41 28.21 14.72
C SER A 3 22.10 29.71 14.70
N SER A 4 23.02 30.58 14.31
CA SER A 4 22.78 32.00 14.17
C SER A 4 23.79 32.64 13.22
N GLY A 5 23.35 33.64 12.50
CA GLY A 5 24.16 34.40 11.58
C GLY A 5 23.68 34.31 10.12
N ILE A 6 24.03 35.32 9.35
CA ILE A 6 23.70 35.39 7.92
C ILE A 6 24.77 34.62 7.13
N VAL A 7 24.36 33.64 6.34
CA VAL A 7 25.26 32.96 5.39
C VAL A 7 25.46 33.84 4.18
N LYS A 8 26.70 34.36 4.01
CA LYS A 8 27.10 35.11 2.83
C LYS A 8 28.27 34.38 2.16
N GLY A 9 28.24 34.27 0.85
CA GLY A 9 29.35 33.67 0.10
C GLY A 9 29.38 34.13 -1.34
N ASN A 10 30.58 34.31 -1.87
CA ASN A 10 30.83 34.68 -3.27
C ASN A 10 31.16 33.46 -4.15
N GLY A 11 30.60 32.32 -3.81
CA GLY A 11 30.87 31.05 -4.48
C GLY A 11 32.15 30.39 -3.92
N GLY A 12 31.96 29.39 -3.12
CA GLY A 12 32.93 28.43 -2.65
C GLY A 12 32.27 27.06 -2.59
N SER A 13 33.00 26.01 -2.68
CA SER A 13 32.46 24.67 -2.45
C SER A 13 32.40 24.41 -0.95
N LEU A 14 31.21 24.11 -0.43
CA LEU A 14 31.04 23.53 0.88
C LEU A 14 31.02 22.02 0.74
N GLN A 15 31.83 21.36 1.55
CA GLN A 15 31.85 19.90 1.63
C GLN A 15 31.38 19.47 3.01
N LEU A 16 30.51 18.48 3.05
CA LEU A 16 30.15 17.79 4.27
C LEU A 16 31.17 16.69 4.53
N GLN A 17 31.80 16.68 5.71
CA GLN A 17 32.77 15.69 6.09
C GLN A 17 32.34 15.01 7.40
N ASP A 18 32.70 13.76 7.57
CA ASP A 18 32.55 13.06 8.85
C ASP A 18 33.66 13.50 9.86
N ALA A 19 33.59 12.95 11.06
CA ALA A 19 34.55 13.26 12.12
C ALA A 19 36.00 12.85 11.79
N SER A 20 36.20 12.00 10.79
CA SER A 20 37.54 11.59 10.29
C SER A 20 38.06 12.48 9.15
N GLY A 21 37.26 13.45 8.70
CA GLY A 21 37.60 14.35 7.59
C GLY A 21 37.28 13.76 6.22
N GLN A 22 36.54 12.63 6.14
CA GLN A 22 36.15 12.04 4.87
C GLN A 22 34.91 12.76 4.33
N VAL A 23 34.96 13.13 3.05
CA VAL A 23 33.82 13.78 2.40
C VAL A 23 32.64 12.82 2.37
N LEU A 24 31.51 13.23 2.96
CA LEU A 24 30.27 12.49 2.87
C LEU A 24 29.70 12.69 1.47
N SER A 25 29.34 11.58 0.84
CA SER A 25 28.59 11.61 -0.40
C SER A 25 27.20 12.22 -0.17
N SER A 26 26.60 12.76 -1.22
CA SER A 26 25.23 13.28 -1.16
C SER A 26 24.18 12.24 -0.75
N SER A 27 24.57 10.97 -0.69
CA SER A 27 23.72 9.85 -0.32
C SER A 27 24.46 8.87 0.58
N THR A 28 23.78 8.37 1.61
CA THR A 28 24.31 7.33 2.50
C THR A 28 23.24 6.30 2.81
N GLN A 29 23.69 5.05 3.08
CA GLN A 29 22.82 3.96 3.47
C GLN A 29 22.98 3.64 4.95
N GLN A 30 21.85 3.38 5.61
CA GLN A 30 21.79 3.01 7.02
C GLN A 30 20.87 1.80 7.22
N HIS A 31 21.27 0.92 8.13
CA HIS A 31 20.43 -0.18 8.56
C HIS A 31 19.30 0.33 9.48
N ILE A 32 18.11 -0.14 9.23
CA ILE A 32 16.94 0.12 10.07
C ILE A 32 16.73 -1.11 10.93
N ILE A 33 16.88 -0.94 12.25
CA ILE A 33 16.79 -2.03 13.22
C ILE A 33 15.42 -1.98 13.92
N ARG A 34 14.72 -3.10 13.91
CA ARG A 34 13.51 -3.34 14.69
C ARG A 34 13.65 -4.64 15.46
N LEU A 35 13.39 -4.60 16.77
CA LEU A 35 13.50 -5.77 17.65
C LEU A 35 14.86 -6.50 17.53
N GLY A 36 15.95 -5.73 17.39
CA GLY A 36 17.30 -6.27 17.25
C GLY A 36 17.64 -6.87 15.89
N LYS A 37 16.75 -6.80 14.91
CA LYS A 37 16.95 -7.30 13.54
C LYS A 37 17.05 -6.16 12.54
N ASN A 38 17.91 -6.34 11.54
CA ASN A 38 17.98 -5.44 10.40
C ASN A 38 16.81 -5.70 9.46
N VAL A 39 15.78 -4.85 9.54
CA VAL A 39 14.51 -5.07 8.82
C VAL A 39 14.47 -4.37 7.47
N ALA A 40 15.29 -3.32 7.31
CA ALA A 40 15.41 -2.61 6.05
C ALA A 40 16.75 -1.86 5.96
N LYS A 41 17.07 -1.41 4.75
CA LYS A 41 18.15 -0.49 4.48
C LYS A 41 17.55 0.82 3.96
N GLY A 42 17.77 1.92 4.69
CA GLY A 42 17.37 3.25 4.28
C GLY A 42 18.49 3.95 3.50
N THR A 43 18.15 4.59 2.39
CA THR A 43 19.04 5.51 1.67
C THR A 43 18.60 6.93 1.98
N TYR A 44 19.53 7.76 2.43
CA TYR A 44 19.30 9.15 2.83
C TYR A 44 20.14 10.08 1.98
N ASP A 45 19.54 11.15 1.50
CA ASP A 45 20.26 12.25 0.87
C ASP A 45 20.52 13.35 1.87
N TYR A 46 21.74 13.88 1.80
CA TYR A 46 22.20 15.00 2.61
C TYR A 46 22.41 16.23 1.72
N ARG A 47 22.01 17.38 2.24
CA ARG A 47 22.23 18.68 1.58
C ARG A 47 22.54 19.75 2.60
N LEU A 48 23.34 20.72 2.20
CA LEU A 48 23.52 21.96 2.95
C LEU A 48 22.45 22.96 2.54
N THR A 49 21.89 23.66 3.51
CA THR A 49 20.89 24.70 3.29
C THR A 49 21.09 25.85 4.28
N SER A 50 20.73 27.06 3.89
CA SER A 50 20.74 28.24 4.77
C SER A 50 19.51 28.33 5.66
N GLY A 51 18.60 27.38 5.61
CA GLY A 51 17.30 27.42 6.29
C GLY A 51 16.28 28.29 5.57
N VAL A 52 15.05 28.27 6.07
CA VAL A 52 13.91 29.02 5.46
C VAL A 52 14.08 30.53 5.59
N ASN A 53 14.82 31.00 6.61
CA ASN A 53 15.02 32.42 6.90
C ASN A 53 16.40 32.93 6.47
N ASN A 54 17.23 32.09 5.84
CA ASN A 54 18.64 32.37 5.56
C ASN A 54 19.44 32.80 6.79
N ASP A 55 19.11 32.23 7.95
CA ASP A 55 19.61 32.62 9.27
C ASP A 55 20.72 31.72 9.81
N GLY A 56 21.17 30.74 9.06
CA GLY A 56 22.22 29.81 9.48
C GLY A 56 22.69 28.88 8.36
N LEU A 57 23.54 27.92 8.73
CA LEU A 57 23.94 26.82 7.88
C LEU A 57 23.40 25.52 8.49
N TYR A 58 22.58 24.85 7.77
CA TYR A 58 21.90 23.63 8.22
C TYR A 58 22.24 22.46 7.31
N ILE A 59 22.21 21.27 7.90
CA ILE A 59 22.23 20.00 7.16
C ILE A 59 20.77 19.53 7.07
N GLY A 60 20.22 19.53 5.87
CA GLY A 60 18.98 18.84 5.57
C GLY A 60 19.27 17.41 5.16
N TYR A 61 18.50 16.46 5.65
CA TYR A 61 18.54 15.09 5.16
C TYR A 61 17.14 14.55 4.99
N GLY A 62 16.97 13.62 4.08
CA GLY A 62 15.69 12.98 3.82
C GLY A 62 15.87 11.54 3.37
N LEU A 63 14.96 10.68 3.80
CA LEU A 63 14.87 9.31 3.30
C LEU A 63 14.39 9.34 1.85
N THR A 64 15.13 8.70 0.94
CA THR A 64 14.79 8.61 -0.49
C THR A 64 14.41 7.20 -0.91
N GLN A 65 14.91 6.18 -0.19
CA GLN A 65 14.60 4.78 -0.48
C GLN A 65 14.61 3.93 0.77
N LEU A 66 13.70 2.95 0.82
CA LEU A 66 13.67 1.84 1.77
C LEU A 66 13.80 0.52 1.00
N ASP A 67 14.82 -0.26 1.32
CA ASP A 67 15.01 -1.62 0.82
C ASP A 67 14.59 -2.61 1.92
N LEU A 68 13.47 -3.29 1.71
CA LEU A 68 12.86 -4.20 2.68
C LEU A 68 13.58 -5.55 2.69
N LEU A 69 13.99 -6.02 3.87
CA LEU A 69 14.85 -7.20 4.02
C LEU A 69 14.18 -8.39 4.71
N THR A 70 13.15 -8.14 5.55
CA THR A 70 12.56 -9.16 6.42
C THR A 70 11.05 -9.26 6.23
N SER A 71 10.48 -10.37 6.69
CA SER A 71 9.07 -10.70 6.49
C SER A 71 8.40 -11.17 7.78
N GLY A 72 7.07 -11.30 7.74
CA GLY A 72 6.26 -11.77 8.86
C GLY A 72 6.34 -10.84 10.06
N THR A 73 6.53 -11.39 11.25
CA THR A 73 6.62 -10.62 12.50
C THR A 73 7.81 -9.67 12.55
N ASP A 74 8.82 -9.94 11.76
CA ASP A 74 10.05 -9.14 11.67
C ASP A 74 10.01 -8.09 10.55
N ALA A 75 8.88 -7.94 9.86
CA ALA A 75 8.72 -6.95 8.79
C ALA A 75 9.00 -5.51 9.29
N LEU A 76 9.46 -4.65 8.38
CA LEU A 76 9.46 -3.21 8.64
C LEU A 76 8.01 -2.78 8.89
N GLU A 77 7.80 -2.02 9.95
CA GLU A 77 6.49 -1.54 10.36
C GLU A 77 6.43 -0.02 10.31
N LEU A 78 5.44 0.51 9.59
CA LEU A 78 5.12 1.94 9.53
C LEU A 78 3.96 2.24 10.48
N ASP A 79 4.08 3.35 11.19
CA ASP A 79 3.09 3.86 12.13
C ASP A 79 2.97 5.37 11.94
N ALA A 80 1.75 5.88 11.88
CA ALA A 80 1.49 7.32 11.79
C ALA A 80 1.92 8.05 13.07
N ASN A 81 1.87 7.37 14.22
CA ASN A 81 2.33 7.88 15.52
C ASN A 81 1.78 9.28 15.82
N GLY A 82 0.48 9.47 15.64
CA GLY A 82 -0.22 10.73 15.86
C GLY A 82 0.03 11.81 14.79
N LYS A 83 0.76 11.50 13.72
CA LYS A 83 1.00 12.44 12.61
C LYS A 83 -0.10 12.34 11.57
N THR A 84 -0.26 13.40 10.79
CA THR A 84 -1.28 13.52 9.75
C THR A 84 -0.70 14.19 8.50
N GLY A 85 -1.36 14.03 7.36
CA GLY A 85 -0.96 14.64 6.09
C GLY A 85 0.46 14.24 5.68
N ASN A 86 1.25 15.18 5.20
CA ASN A 86 2.61 14.93 4.73
C ASN A 86 3.55 14.36 5.81
N ALA A 87 3.26 14.59 7.08
CA ALA A 87 4.07 14.04 8.18
C ALA A 87 3.82 12.54 8.43
N ALA A 88 2.74 11.99 7.88
CA ALA A 88 2.40 10.57 7.89
C ALA A 88 2.47 9.97 6.48
N ASP A 89 3.10 10.64 5.53
CA ASP A 89 3.29 10.17 4.15
C ASP A 89 4.68 9.57 3.96
N MET A 90 4.74 8.37 3.41
CA MET A 90 5.98 7.76 2.97
C MET A 90 6.20 8.07 1.49
N SER A 91 6.98 9.12 1.24
CA SER A 91 7.33 9.56 -0.12
C SER A 91 8.61 8.91 -0.67
N ALA A 92 9.39 8.23 0.19
CA ALA A 92 10.55 7.48 -0.25
C ALA A 92 10.13 6.25 -1.07
N ARG A 93 10.96 5.87 -2.06
CA ARG A 93 10.76 4.63 -2.81
C ARG A 93 10.91 3.42 -1.90
N ILE A 94 9.96 2.51 -1.96
CA ILE A 94 9.99 1.25 -1.24
C ILE A 94 10.30 0.12 -2.22
N THR A 95 11.36 -0.64 -1.95
CA THR A 95 11.88 -1.73 -2.78
C THR A 95 12.23 -2.93 -1.91
N GLY A 96 12.73 -4.00 -2.52
CA GLY A 96 13.21 -5.19 -1.82
C GLY A 96 12.20 -6.34 -1.81
N THR A 97 12.58 -7.41 -1.11
CA THR A 97 11.80 -8.66 -1.07
C THR A 97 11.10 -8.90 0.26
N GLY A 98 11.35 -8.04 1.25
CA GLY A 98 10.70 -8.10 2.55
C GLY A 98 9.26 -7.61 2.51
N ASP A 99 8.56 -7.85 3.61
CA ASP A 99 7.18 -7.38 3.78
C ASP A 99 7.16 -5.94 4.30
N LEU A 100 6.08 -5.24 3.98
CA LEU A 100 5.76 -3.93 4.52
C LEU A 100 4.54 -4.06 5.44
N ALA A 101 4.74 -3.80 6.73
CA ALA A 101 3.66 -3.79 7.70
C ALA A 101 3.25 -2.36 8.08
N PHE A 102 1.98 -2.21 8.44
CA PHE A 102 1.39 -0.97 8.96
C PHE A 102 0.70 -1.29 10.28
N ASN A 103 0.99 -0.50 11.31
CA ASN A 103 0.42 -0.75 12.62
C ASN A 103 0.15 0.55 13.39
N SER A 104 -0.63 1.42 12.78
CA SER A 104 -1.08 2.66 13.40
C SER A 104 -2.23 2.42 14.37
N GLN A 105 -2.46 3.38 15.25
CA GLN A 105 -3.66 3.39 16.09
C GLN A 105 -4.91 3.47 15.21
N LYS A 106 -6.04 3.05 15.78
CA LYS A 106 -7.34 3.17 15.11
C LYS A 106 -7.55 4.61 14.62
N ASP A 107 -8.08 4.72 13.42
CA ASP A 107 -8.38 5.99 12.71
C ASP A 107 -7.16 6.82 12.28
N GLU A 108 -5.93 6.44 12.63
CA GLU A 108 -4.73 7.03 12.07
C GLU A 108 -4.43 6.48 10.69
N THR A 109 -3.87 7.32 9.82
CA THR A 109 -3.61 6.99 8.42
C THR A 109 -2.14 7.20 8.07
N VAL A 110 -1.52 6.18 7.49
CA VAL A 110 -0.25 6.29 6.76
C VAL A 110 -0.56 6.31 5.27
N SER A 111 0.02 7.27 4.55
CA SER A 111 -0.10 7.32 3.08
C SER A 111 1.20 6.93 2.39
N LEU A 112 1.09 6.44 1.16
CA LEU A 112 2.20 6.10 0.27
C LEU A 112 2.06 6.89 -1.02
N SER A 113 3.03 7.78 -1.31
CA SER A 113 2.95 8.67 -2.47
C SER A 113 4.00 8.42 -3.55
N ASN A 114 4.94 7.48 -3.34
CA ASN A 114 5.95 7.19 -4.35
C ASN A 114 5.41 6.26 -5.44
N GLN A 115 5.45 6.73 -6.69
CA GLN A 115 4.97 5.98 -7.85
C GLN A 115 5.95 4.90 -8.37
N ASN A 116 7.15 4.81 -7.79
CA ASN A 116 8.18 3.86 -8.19
C ASN A 116 8.40 2.76 -7.15
N ASN A 117 7.44 2.55 -6.25
CA ASN A 117 7.48 1.43 -5.32
C ASN A 117 7.45 0.11 -6.11
N ASP A 118 8.32 -0.83 -5.76
CA ASP A 118 8.45 -2.12 -6.45
C ASP A 118 8.80 -3.29 -5.53
N TYR A 119 8.58 -3.13 -4.22
CA TYR A 119 8.77 -4.25 -3.28
C TYR A 119 7.82 -5.41 -3.62
N THR A 120 8.28 -6.64 -3.34
CA THR A 120 7.57 -7.87 -3.75
C THR A 120 6.97 -8.66 -2.59
N GLY A 121 7.26 -8.29 -1.36
CA GLY A 121 6.72 -8.95 -0.17
C GLY A 121 5.24 -8.65 0.07
N VAL A 122 4.75 -9.11 1.20
CA VAL A 122 3.38 -8.88 1.65
C VAL A 122 3.20 -7.44 2.12
N THR A 123 2.07 -6.84 1.77
CA THR A 123 1.56 -5.62 2.40
C THR A 123 0.63 -6.03 3.55
N ASP A 124 1.08 -5.88 4.79
CA ASP A 124 0.42 -6.41 5.98
C ASP A 124 -0.13 -5.27 6.86
N ILE A 125 -1.42 -4.97 6.70
CA ILE A 125 -2.09 -3.89 7.42
C ILE A 125 -2.66 -4.47 8.72
N ARG A 126 -1.93 -4.27 9.82
CA ARG A 126 -2.20 -4.80 11.17
C ARG A 126 -3.02 -3.87 12.02
N GLY A 127 -2.94 -2.55 11.77
CA GLY A 127 -3.65 -1.51 12.49
C GLY A 127 -3.75 -0.23 11.69
N GLY A 128 -4.80 0.56 11.96
CA GLY A 128 -5.06 1.85 11.34
C GLY A 128 -5.49 1.78 9.88
N ASN A 129 -5.27 2.87 9.18
CA ASN A 129 -5.66 3.06 7.79
C ASN A 129 -4.43 3.25 6.91
N VAL A 130 -4.51 2.76 5.67
CA VAL A 130 -3.52 3.01 4.63
C VAL A 130 -4.19 3.71 3.46
N LEU A 131 -3.59 4.78 2.97
CA LEU A 131 -4.07 5.58 1.86
C LEU A 131 -3.06 5.52 0.71
N MET A 132 -3.51 5.14 -0.48
CA MET A 132 -2.70 5.24 -1.68
C MET A 132 -2.76 6.66 -2.24
N ASN A 133 -1.62 7.28 -2.47
CA ASN A 133 -1.48 8.58 -3.12
C ASN A 133 -0.70 8.50 -4.44
N SER A 134 -0.54 7.30 -4.96
CA SER A 134 0.04 7.06 -6.30
C SER A 134 -0.42 5.71 -6.84
N ASP A 135 -0.36 5.54 -8.15
CA ASP A 135 -0.51 4.24 -8.77
C ASP A 135 0.62 3.32 -8.34
N SER A 136 0.31 2.04 -8.16
CA SER A 136 1.25 1.03 -7.69
C SER A 136 1.94 1.39 -6.37
N ALA A 137 1.28 2.16 -5.50
CA ALA A 137 1.83 2.56 -4.21
C ALA A 137 2.25 1.37 -3.34
N LEU A 138 1.61 0.21 -3.53
CA LEU A 138 1.95 -1.06 -2.87
C LEU A 138 2.93 -1.91 -3.69
N GLY A 139 3.66 -1.31 -4.63
CA GLY A 139 4.68 -1.99 -5.43
C GLY A 139 4.14 -3.18 -6.21
N GLN A 140 4.94 -4.25 -6.23
CA GLN A 140 4.59 -5.56 -6.82
C GLN A 140 4.20 -6.55 -5.71
N THR A 141 3.43 -6.07 -4.74
CA THR A 141 3.11 -6.85 -3.54
C THR A 141 2.49 -8.21 -3.88
N SER A 142 2.99 -9.26 -3.23
CA SER A 142 2.47 -10.63 -3.41
C SER A 142 1.10 -10.82 -2.76
N GLU A 143 0.79 -10.05 -1.73
CA GLU A 143 -0.47 -10.16 -0.99
C GLU A 143 -0.80 -8.82 -0.33
N ILE A 144 -2.06 -8.45 -0.35
CA ILE A 144 -2.63 -7.42 0.50
C ILE A 144 -3.36 -8.13 1.64
N ARG A 145 -2.86 -7.97 2.86
CA ARG A 145 -3.45 -8.54 4.08
C ARG A 145 -4.02 -7.44 4.94
N LEU A 146 -5.30 -7.56 5.30
CA LEU A 146 -5.99 -6.61 6.18
C LEU A 146 -6.47 -7.34 7.43
N ALA A 147 -6.02 -6.90 8.60
CA ALA A 147 -6.54 -7.35 9.88
C ALA A 147 -7.92 -6.74 10.16
N THR A 148 -8.61 -7.24 11.18
CA THR A 148 -9.85 -6.65 11.68
C THR A 148 -9.64 -5.18 12.05
N ASP A 149 -10.65 -4.35 11.81
CA ASP A 149 -10.65 -2.90 12.09
C ASP A 149 -9.58 -2.09 11.33
N THR A 150 -9.07 -2.62 10.22
CA THR A 150 -8.16 -1.91 9.33
C THR A 150 -8.82 -1.50 8.02
N ARG A 151 -8.24 -0.51 7.36
CA ARG A 151 -8.75 0.00 6.09
C ARG A 151 -7.61 0.26 5.11
N LEU A 152 -7.81 -0.13 3.86
CA LEU A 152 -7.06 0.33 2.70
C LEU A 152 -7.97 1.18 1.82
N ASP A 153 -7.56 2.41 1.52
CA ASP A 153 -8.22 3.28 0.56
C ASP A 153 -7.34 3.47 -0.67
N MET A 154 -7.85 3.07 -1.83
CA MET A 154 -7.10 3.18 -3.09
C MET A 154 -7.13 4.58 -3.69
N ASN A 155 -8.06 5.45 -3.23
CA ASN A 155 -8.07 6.88 -3.55
C ASN A 155 -7.96 7.19 -5.06
N GLY A 156 -8.63 6.42 -5.90
CA GLY A 156 -8.64 6.58 -7.35
C GLY A 156 -7.44 5.97 -8.08
N HIS A 157 -6.51 5.34 -7.37
CA HIS A 157 -5.28 4.79 -7.95
C HIS A 157 -5.41 3.31 -8.34
N SER A 158 -4.53 2.88 -9.22
CA SER A 158 -4.46 1.49 -9.70
C SER A 158 -3.43 0.69 -8.91
N GLN A 159 -3.75 -0.56 -8.59
CA GLN A 159 -2.86 -1.50 -7.92
C GLN A 159 -3.05 -2.92 -8.44
N THR A 160 -1.95 -3.59 -8.71
CA THR A 160 -1.91 -5.04 -8.94
C THR A 160 -1.29 -5.71 -7.71
N ALA A 161 -1.90 -6.78 -7.24
CA ALA A 161 -1.38 -7.63 -6.18
C ALA A 161 -1.56 -9.11 -6.55
N GLY A 162 -0.81 -9.99 -5.90
CA GLY A 162 -1.04 -11.42 -6.02
C GLY A 162 -2.37 -11.82 -5.41
N LYS A 163 -2.48 -11.74 -4.09
CA LYS A 163 -3.67 -12.14 -3.32
C LYS A 163 -4.25 -10.99 -2.52
N LEU A 164 -5.54 -11.09 -2.23
CA LEU A 164 -6.21 -10.32 -1.20
C LEU A 164 -6.62 -11.25 -0.06
N ASN A 165 -6.20 -10.95 1.17
CA ASN A 165 -6.65 -11.61 2.37
C ASN A 165 -7.17 -10.58 3.37
N GLY A 166 -8.48 -10.36 3.37
CA GLY A 166 -9.19 -9.44 4.24
C GLY A 166 -9.92 -10.17 5.35
N ALA A 167 -9.58 -9.88 6.61
CA ALA A 167 -10.30 -10.40 7.76
C ALA A 167 -11.70 -9.78 7.87
N ALA A 168 -12.61 -10.46 8.55
CA ALA A 168 -13.90 -9.87 8.92
C ALA A 168 -13.67 -8.57 9.73
N GLY A 169 -14.44 -7.52 9.42
CA GLY A 169 -14.27 -6.19 10.01
C GLY A 169 -13.22 -5.31 9.32
N SER A 170 -12.47 -5.83 8.34
CA SER A 170 -11.61 -5.00 7.49
C SER A 170 -12.40 -4.34 6.36
N VAL A 171 -11.85 -3.25 5.82
CA VAL A 171 -12.43 -2.55 4.67
C VAL A 171 -11.36 -2.31 3.60
N LEU A 172 -11.62 -2.74 2.39
CA LEU A 172 -10.90 -2.30 1.19
C LEU A 172 -11.83 -1.39 0.38
N ASN A 173 -11.49 -0.11 0.31
CA ASN A 173 -12.23 0.87 -0.47
C ASN A 173 -11.54 1.11 -1.81
N ILE A 174 -12.16 0.69 -2.90
CA ILE A 174 -11.63 0.87 -4.26
C ILE A 174 -11.66 2.36 -4.64
N ASN A 175 -12.69 3.09 -4.22
CA ASN A 175 -12.78 4.56 -4.28
C ASN A 175 -12.34 5.15 -5.63
N GLY A 176 -12.88 4.66 -6.73
CA GLY A 176 -12.55 5.10 -8.08
C GLY A 176 -11.29 4.46 -8.69
N GLY A 177 -10.60 3.62 -7.94
CA GLY A 177 -9.38 2.94 -8.37
C GLY A 177 -9.64 1.69 -9.21
N ASN A 178 -8.54 0.99 -9.49
CA ASN A 178 -8.54 -0.27 -10.23
C ASN A 178 -7.67 -1.29 -9.51
N LEU A 179 -8.28 -2.29 -8.87
CA LEU A 179 -7.59 -3.38 -8.21
C LEU A 179 -7.55 -4.61 -9.12
N THR A 180 -6.35 -5.13 -9.37
CA THR A 180 -6.16 -6.41 -10.07
C THR A 180 -5.53 -7.43 -9.12
N LEU A 181 -6.18 -8.59 -8.99
CA LEU A 181 -5.68 -9.74 -8.23
C LEU A 181 -5.30 -10.85 -9.21
N THR A 182 -4.03 -11.29 -9.16
CA THR A 182 -3.51 -12.30 -10.08
C THR A 182 -3.61 -13.72 -9.56
N GLU A 183 -3.83 -13.89 -8.25
CA GLU A 183 -3.88 -15.19 -7.56
C GLU A 183 -5.15 -15.36 -6.68
N GLY A 184 -6.04 -14.38 -6.67
CA GLY A 184 -7.30 -14.44 -5.90
C GLY A 184 -7.13 -14.12 -4.42
N GLY A 185 -7.46 -15.06 -3.55
CA GLY A 185 -7.37 -14.92 -2.08
C GLY A 185 -8.68 -15.17 -1.36
N VAL A 186 -8.83 -14.60 -0.16
CA VAL A 186 -10.04 -14.69 0.67
C VAL A 186 -10.42 -13.31 1.16
N SER A 187 -11.66 -12.89 0.96
CA SER A 187 -12.19 -11.63 1.49
C SER A 187 -13.39 -11.89 2.39
N ALA A 188 -13.15 -11.86 3.70
CA ALA A 188 -14.21 -11.89 4.72
C ALA A 188 -14.61 -10.48 5.18
N GLY A 189 -13.83 -9.47 4.82
CA GLY A 189 -14.10 -8.06 5.09
C GLY A 189 -15.06 -7.45 4.06
N ILE A 190 -15.17 -6.13 4.13
CA ILE A 190 -16.02 -5.33 3.25
C ILE A 190 -15.18 -4.80 2.09
N LEU A 191 -15.67 -5.00 0.87
CA LEU A 191 -15.23 -4.26 -0.31
C LEU A 191 -16.19 -3.10 -0.54
N SER A 192 -15.71 -1.94 -0.92
CA SER A 192 -16.56 -0.76 -1.10
C SER A 192 -16.05 0.15 -2.22
N GLY A 193 -16.90 1.09 -2.61
CA GLY A 193 -16.57 2.11 -3.60
C GLY A 193 -16.82 1.70 -5.04
N ASN A 194 -16.66 2.67 -5.91
CA ASN A 194 -16.73 2.53 -7.36
C ASN A 194 -15.35 2.22 -7.95
N GLY A 195 -15.27 2.00 -9.25
CA GLY A 195 -14.04 1.68 -9.96
C GLY A 195 -14.07 0.28 -10.53
N ALA A 196 -12.96 -0.45 -10.41
CA ALA A 196 -12.85 -1.80 -10.96
C ALA A 196 -12.17 -2.77 -10.00
N LEU A 197 -12.72 -3.99 -9.93
CA LEU A 197 -12.12 -5.16 -9.31
C LEU A 197 -11.90 -6.21 -10.39
N ASN A 198 -10.65 -6.52 -10.70
CA ASN A 198 -10.29 -7.50 -11.71
C ASN A 198 -9.63 -8.70 -11.04
N VAL A 199 -10.17 -9.88 -11.23
CA VAL A 199 -9.58 -11.14 -10.80
C VAL A 199 -9.08 -11.85 -12.05
N SER A 200 -7.77 -11.81 -12.28
CA SER A 200 -7.17 -12.33 -13.52
C SER A 200 -6.68 -13.77 -13.42
N GLY A 201 -6.57 -14.31 -12.19
CA GLY A 201 -6.16 -15.68 -11.95
C GLY A 201 -6.47 -16.13 -10.53
N GLY A 202 -6.29 -17.42 -10.27
CA GLY A 202 -6.54 -18.03 -8.97
C GLY A 202 -8.01 -18.06 -8.58
N VAL A 203 -8.27 -18.26 -7.29
CA VAL A 203 -9.60 -18.30 -6.69
C VAL A 203 -9.72 -17.16 -5.68
N LEU A 204 -10.66 -16.25 -5.90
CA LEU A 204 -11.07 -15.28 -4.90
C LEU A 204 -12.36 -15.76 -4.22
N ASP A 205 -12.25 -16.09 -2.95
CA ASP A 205 -13.37 -16.53 -2.12
C ASP A 205 -13.89 -15.34 -1.29
N ILE A 206 -15.08 -14.84 -1.59
CA ILE A 206 -15.69 -13.69 -0.93
C ILE A 206 -16.77 -14.19 0.02
N THR A 207 -16.48 -14.16 1.31
CA THR A 207 -17.39 -14.57 2.38
C THR A 207 -18.08 -13.38 3.05
N GLY A 208 -17.59 -12.16 2.83
CA GLY A 208 -18.17 -10.92 3.33
C GLY A 208 -19.27 -10.36 2.45
N ALA A 209 -20.15 -9.56 3.03
CA ALA A 209 -21.16 -8.78 2.33
C ALA A 209 -20.60 -7.38 2.04
N SER A 210 -20.78 -6.89 0.82
CA SER A 210 -20.19 -5.65 0.31
C SER A 210 -21.24 -4.76 -0.39
N SER A 211 -22.32 -4.44 0.30
CA SER A 211 -23.46 -3.67 -0.28
C SER A 211 -23.07 -2.28 -0.77
N ALA A 212 -21.96 -1.71 -0.26
CA ALA A 212 -21.41 -0.43 -0.70
C ALA A 212 -20.44 -0.54 -1.89
N LEU A 213 -20.21 -1.73 -2.43
CA LEU A 213 -19.41 -1.94 -3.62
C LEU A 213 -20.24 -1.63 -4.87
N THR A 214 -19.81 -0.64 -5.63
CA THR A 214 -20.41 -0.25 -6.92
C THR A 214 -19.45 -0.44 -8.09
N ALA A 215 -18.22 -0.89 -7.81
CA ALA A 215 -17.22 -1.18 -8.80
C ALA A 215 -17.68 -2.28 -9.77
N THR A 216 -17.22 -2.21 -11.01
CA THR A 216 -17.35 -3.31 -11.96
C THR A 216 -16.39 -4.43 -11.58
N THR A 217 -16.90 -5.65 -11.41
CA THR A 217 -16.10 -6.84 -11.17
C THR A 217 -15.89 -7.59 -12.47
N THR A 218 -14.64 -7.89 -12.81
CA THR A 218 -14.26 -8.69 -13.98
C THR A 218 -13.55 -9.96 -13.52
N VAL A 219 -14.09 -11.12 -13.94
CA VAL A 219 -13.51 -12.44 -13.69
C VAL A 219 -12.86 -12.92 -14.98
N GLY A 220 -11.52 -12.97 -15.00
CA GLY A 220 -10.75 -13.41 -16.17
C GLY A 220 -10.86 -14.92 -16.43
N GLU A 221 -10.52 -15.37 -17.62
CA GLU A 221 -10.63 -16.76 -18.07
C GLU A 221 -9.98 -17.78 -17.14
N LYS A 222 -8.87 -17.40 -16.51
CA LYS A 222 -8.10 -18.28 -15.61
C LYS A 222 -8.46 -18.09 -14.14
N ALA A 223 -9.50 -17.30 -13.87
CA ALA A 223 -9.91 -16.92 -12.51
C ALA A 223 -11.22 -17.59 -12.13
N THR A 224 -11.36 -17.80 -10.83
CA THR A 224 -12.61 -18.20 -10.19
C THR A 224 -12.94 -17.20 -9.10
N VAL A 225 -14.15 -16.69 -9.10
CA VAL A 225 -14.71 -15.92 -7.96
C VAL A 225 -15.81 -16.74 -7.34
N LYS A 226 -15.70 -16.98 -6.04
CA LYS A 226 -16.71 -17.68 -5.24
C LYS A 226 -17.35 -16.71 -4.27
N VAL A 227 -18.65 -16.68 -4.22
CA VAL A 227 -19.42 -15.76 -3.38
C VAL A 227 -20.41 -16.51 -2.50
N HIS A 228 -20.60 -16.04 -1.27
CA HIS A 228 -21.42 -16.69 -0.25
C HIS A 228 -22.57 -15.78 0.23
N ASP A 229 -22.66 -14.56 -0.27
CA ASP A 229 -23.67 -13.60 0.11
C ASP A 229 -24.22 -12.89 -1.14
N ASN A 230 -25.47 -12.43 -1.07
CA ASN A 230 -26.10 -11.71 -2.17
C ASN A 230 -25.38 -10.41 -2.50
N ASP A 231 -24.84 -9.74 -1.48
CA ASP A 231 -24.14 -8.48 -1.60
C ASP A 231 -22.62 -8.64 -1.77
N ALA A 232 -22.12 -9.87 -1.96
CA ALA A 232 -20.68 -10.12 -2.02
C ALA A 232 -19.95 -9.26 -3.06
N LEU A 233 -20.58 -9.01 -4.21
CA LEU A 233 -20.06 -8.17 -5.31
C LEU A 233 -20.79 -6.83 -5.43
N GLY A 234 -21.58 -6.46 -4.43
CA GLY A 234 -22.32 -5.21 -4.41
C GLY A 234 -23.33 -5.08 -5.56
N THR A 235 -23.54 -3.83 -6.00
CA THR A 235 -24.53 -3.50 -7.04
C THR A 235 -23.89 -3.26 -8.43
N GLY A 236 -22.56 -3.26 -8.52
CA GLY A 236 -21.86 -3.04 -9.79
C GLY A 236 -22.09 -4.15 -10.82
N THR A 237 -21.73 -3.88 -12.05
CA THR A 237 -21.75 -4.88 -13.13
C THR A 237 -20.71 -5.97 -12.86
N VAL A 238 -21.07 -7.23 -13.15
CA VAL A 238 -20.13 -8.36 -13.13
C VAL A 238 -19.94 -8.86 -14.55
N ASN A 239 -18.69 -8.88 -15.01
CA ASN A 239 -18.30 -9.45 -16.30
C ASN A 239 -17.45 -10.70 -16.02
N THR A 240 -17.85 -11.87 -16.51
CA THR A 240 -17.11 -13.10 -16.31
C THR A 240 -16.81 -13.81 -17.62
N ALA A 241 -15.52 -14.07 -17.86
CA ALA A 241 -15.02 -15.01 -18.85
C ALA A 241 -14.44 -16.27 -18.18
N GLY A 242 -14.26 -16.23 -16.86
CA GLY A 242 -13.84 -17.35 -16.03
C GLY A 242 -15.01 -17.99 -15.31
N THR A 243 -14.77 -18.44 -14.08
CA THR A 243 -15.76 -19.16 -13.28
C THR A 243 -16.32 -18.27 -12.16
N LEU A 244 -17.63 -18.17 -12.09
CA LEU A 244 -18.35 -17.54 -10.98
C LEU A 244 -19.15 -18.62 -10.25
N ILE A 245 -18.84 -18.82 -8.96
CA ILE A 245 -19.52 -19.81 -8.11
C ILE A 245 -20.41 -19.09 -7.13
N LEU A 246 -21.72 -19.36 -7.22
CA LEU A 246 -22.73 -18.84 -6.30
C LEU A 246 -23.04 -19.94 -5.28
N GLY A 247 -22.42 -19.87 -4.11
CA GLY A 247 -22.45 -20.94 -3.13
C GLY A 247 -22.85 -20.46 -1.74
N LYS A 248 -24.03 -20.92 -1.29
CA LYS A 248 -24.48 -20.84 0.09
C LYS A 248 -25.09 -22.18 0.48
N THR A 249 -24.87 -22.62 1.70
CA THR A 249 -25.27 -23.96 2.18
C THR A 249 -26.79 -24.11 2.32
N ASP A 250 -27.51 -23.04 2.66
CA ASP A 250 -28.90 -23.12 3.10
C ASP A 250 -29.91 -22.34 2.23
N SER A 251 -29.42 -21.55 1.28
CA SER A 251 -30.27 -20.84 0.32
C SER A 251 -29.44 -20.40 -0.90
N PRO A 252 -30.06 -20.31 -2.10
CA PRO A 252 -29.34 -19.84 -3.28
C PRO A 252 -28.88 -18.39 -3.11
N VAL A 253 -27.66 -18.10 -3.57
CA VAL A 253 -27.16 -16.72 -3.68
C VAL A 253 -27.82 -16.06 -4.88
N MET A 254 -28.42 -14.90 -4.65
CA MET A 254 -28.95 -14.02 -5.68
C MET A 254 -28.13 -12.73 -5.67
N LEU A 255 -27.24 -12.56 -6.66
CA LEU A 255 -26.40 -11.37 -6.70
C LEU A 255 -27.24 -10.10 -6.81
N ALA A 256 -26.89 -9.12 -5.99
CA ALA A 256 -27.46 -7.77 -6.02
C ALA A 256 -26.92 -6.93 -7.19
N SER A 257 -25.99 -7.48 -7.97
CA SER A 257 -25.34 -6.83 -9.12
C SER A 257 -26.38 -6.33 -10.14
N SER A 258 -26.15 -5.12 -10.66
CA SER A 258 -27.05 -4.49 -11.63
C SER A 258 -27.12 -5.25 -12.96
N GLN A 259 -26.05 -5.94 -13.31
CA GLN A 259 -25.93 -6.74 -14.53
C GLN A 259 -24.85 -7.81 -14.36
N VAL A 260 -25.09 -9.00 -14.89
CA VAL A 260 -24.09 -10.07 -14.98
C VAL A 260 -23.95 -10.45 -16.46
N ASN A 261 -22.76 -10.25 -17.00
CA ASN A 261 -22.40 -10.59 -18.37
C ASN A 261 -21.50 -11.83 -18.36
N ILE A 262 -21.90 -12.87 -19.05
CA ILE A 262 -21.14 -14.09 -19.20
C ILE A 262 -20.64 -14.14 -20.64
N THR A 263 -19.32 -14.25 -20.82
CA THR A 263 -18.70 -14.39 -22.13
C THR A 263 -18.33 -15.85 -22.33
N GLU A 264 -18.80 -16.48 -23.38
CA GLU A 264 -18.30 -17.79 -23.76
C GLU A 264 -16.88 -17.64 -24.30
N ASN A 265 -15.97 -18.38 -23.72
CA ASN A 265 -14.72 -18.72 -24.39
C ASN A 265 -15.02 -19.80 -25.40
N GLY A 266 -14.92 -19.44 -26.67
CA GLY A 266 -15.07 -20.38 -27.76
C GLY A 266 -14.11 -21.56 -27.71
#